data_0123cc55b1c0532a8856b4a64a44ea76
#
_entry.id   0123cc55b1c0532a8856b4a64a44ea76
#
_cell.length_a   1.000
_cell.length_b   1.000
_cell.length_c   1.000
_cell.angle_alpha   90.00
_cell.angle_beta   90.00
_cell.angle_gamma   90.00
#
_symmetry.space_group_name_H-M   'P 1'
#
loop_
_entity.id
_entity.type
_entity.pdbx_description
1 polymer ?
#
loop_
_entity_poly.entity_id
_entity_poly.type
_entity_poly.pdbx_seq_one_letter_code
_entity_poly.pdbx_strand_id
1 'polypeptide(L)'
;MRFTTWPWHYWCEMRGDEPAIRLQDETLSWRELCVRVDALAAGFALQGVSEGDGVMLRGRNQPNMVLAWLALLQCGARVLPVNPQLPALLLEALLPALTMRFAVNLADSNTFAGLSPLELQPLAQPYVIDWQPQRLASMTLTSGSTGLPKAAVHTCAAHLASAEGVLAMIPFAPEDDWLLSLPLFHVSGQGILWRWLLAGARLTVSERTLAEALQGCTHASLVPTQLWRLLNDALDISLKAVLLGGAAIPVDLTEHARERGIRTWCGYGLTEFASTVCGKAADGQSDVGYLLPGRALRIVDDEVWLRAESMASGYWRDGELLPLLNDEGWFATRDKGVLRDGRLTILGRLDNLFFSGGEGIQPEEVERVIVAHPQIQQVFIIPREDREFGHRPVAVVECDDDIELSQFSAWVQDKLARFQQPVAWLRLPEHLSSGGIKISRHALQLWVAAL
;
A
#
# COMPACT_ATOMS: atom_id res chain seq x y z
N MET A 1 -14.47 -20.48 -3.75
CA MET A 1 -12.99 -20.37 -3.70
C MET A 1 -12.41 -21.20 -4.83
N ARG A 2 -11.52 -20.64 -5.66
CA ARG A 2 -11.03 -21.27 -6.90
C ARG A 2 -9.95 -22.32 -6.68
N PHE A 3 -9.11 -22.17 -5.66
CA PHE A 3 -7.90 -22.96 -5.46
C PHE A 3 -8.12 -24.10 -4.46
N THR A 4 -7.72 -25.31 -4.83
CA THR A 4 -7.66 -26.51 -4.00
C THR A 4 -6.24 -26.84 -3.52
N THR A 5 -5.26 -26.13 -4.06
CA THR A 5 -3.83 -26.17 -3.72
C THR A 5 -3.27 -24.75 -3.71
N TRP A 6 -1.98 -24.58 -3.41
CA TRP A 6 -1.33 -23.28 -3.52
C TRP A 6 -1.52 -22.67 -4.92
N PRO A 7 -1.82 -21.39 -5.08
CA PRO A 7 -2.14 -20.78 -6.38
C PRO A 7 -1.08 -21.03 -7.46
N TRP A 8 0.21 -20.98 -7.12
CA TRP A 8 1.31 -21.28 -8.06
C TRP A 8 1.35 -22.75 -8.45
N HIS A 9 1.04 -23.70 -7.56
CA HIS A 9 0.91 -25.12 -7.89
C HIS A 9 -0.30 -25.36 -8.81
N TYR A 10 -1.43 -24.72 -8.53
CA TYR A 10 -2.59 -24.78 -9.41
C TYR A 10 -2.23 -24.34 -10.84
N TRP A 11 -1.53 -23.21 -10.99
CA TRP A 11 -1.12 -22.74 -12.30
C TRP A 11 -0.02 -23.59 -12.93
N CYS A 12 0.87 -24.17 -12.14
CA CYS A 12 1.84 -25.15 -12.62
C CYS A 12 1.16 -26.37 -13.29
N GLU A 13 0.06 -26.85 -12.72
CA GLU A 13 -0.72 -27.94 -13.31
C GLU A 13 -1.48 -27.50 -14.57
N MET A 14 -2.09 -26.35 -14.52
CA MET A 14 -2.99 -25.86 -15.58
C MET A 14 -2.25 -25.24 -16.77
N ARG A 15 -1.11 -24.59 -16.53
CA ARG A 15 -0.40 -23.72 -17.49
C ARG A 15 1.12 -23.75 -17.27
N GLY A 16 1.68 -24.90 -16.92
CA GLY A 16 3.05 -25.05 -16.44
C GLY A 16 4.13 -24.40 -17.29
N ASP A 17 4.01 -24.45 -18.60
CA ASP A 17 5.04 -23.96 -19.53
C ASP A 17 4.80 -22.48 -19.96
N GLU A 18 3.70 -21.87 -19.49
CA GLU A 18 3.42 -20.45 -19.79
C GLU A 18 4.19 -19.52 -18.84
N PRO A 19 4.55 -18.31 -19.31
CA PRO A 19 5.23 -17.32 -18.49
C PRO A 19 4.43 -16.93 -17.24
N ALA A 20 5.04 -17.04 -16.07
CA ALA A 20 4.46 -16.68 -14.78
C ALA A 20 4.99 -15.35 -14.25
N ILE A 21 6.30 -15.18 -14.29
CA ILE A 21 6.97 -14.05 -13.65
C ILE A 21 8.24 -13.66 -14.40
N ARG A 22 8.44 -12.37 -14.57
CA ARG A 22 9.69 -11.79 -15.06
C ARG A 22 10.47 -11.21 -13.89
N LEU A 23 11.62 -11.80 -13.60
CA LEU A 23 12.55 -11.41 -12.52
C LEU A 23 13.77 -10.71 -13.14
N GLN A 24 13.79 -9.40 -13.13
CA GLN A 24 14.76 -8.59 -13.85
C GLN A 24 14.75 -8.96 -15.36
N ASP A 25 15.79 -9.66 -15.82
CA ASP A 25 15.98 -10.06 -17.21
C ASP A 25 15.61 -11.53 -17.48
N GLU A 26 15.25 -12.30 -16.43
CA GLU A 26 14.87 -13.69 -16.55
C GLU A 26 13.33 -13.84 -16.46
N THR A 27 12.75 -14.62 -17.36
CA THR A 27 11.33 -14.97 -17.29
C THR A 27 11.20 -16.44 -16.92
N LEU A 28 10.43 -16.72 -15.85
CA LEU A 28 10.12 -18.06 -15.41
C LEU A 28 8.71 -18.44 -15.84
N SER A 29 8.54 -19.67 -16.29
CA SER A 29 7.26 -20.34 -16.40
C SER A 29 6.67 -20.68 -15.04
N TRP A 30 5.37 -21.01 -14.98
CA TRP A 30 4.75 -21.49 -13.74
C TRP A 30 5.44 -22.72 -13.17
N ARG A 31 5.93 -23.63 -14.02
CA ARG A 31 6.69 -24.82 -13.62
C ARG A 31 8.02 -24.45 -12.96
N GLU A 32 8.78 -23.58 -13.59
CA GLU A 32 10.06 -23.12 -13.05
C GLU A 32 9.91 -22.33 -11.76
N LEU A 33 8.85 -21.52 -11.66
CA LEU A 33 8.50 -20.81 -10.43
C LEU A 33 8.20 -21.79 -9.30
N CYS A 34 7.37 -22.82 -9.54
CA CYS A 34 7.08 -23.87 -8.55
C CYS A 34 8.35 -24.56 -8.06
N VAL A 35 9.21 -24.97 -8.97
CA VAL A 35 10.49 -25.62 -8.61
C VAL A 35 11.33 -24.72 -7.69
N ARG A 36 11.42 -23.43 -7.98
CA ARG A 36 12.19 -22.49 -7.14
C ARG A 36 11.55 -22.28 -5.77
N VAL A 37 10.22 -22.10 -5.73
CA VAL A 37 9.48 -21.93 -4.47
C VAL A 37 9.57 -23.16 -3.60
N ASP A 38 9.38 -24.35 -4.16
CA ASP A 38 9.46 -25.64 -3.46
C ASP A 38 10.85 -25.86 -2.86
N ALA A 39 11.89 -25.56 -3.63
CA ALA A 39 13.28 -25.69 -3.19
C ALA A 39 13.62 -24.73 -2.04
N LEU A 40 13.17 -23.47 -2.11
CA LEU A 40 13.36 -22.50 -1.05
C LEU A 40 12.54 -22.83 0.20
N ALA A 41 11.30 -23.29 0.05
CA ALA A 41 10.47 -23.73 1.16
C ALA A 41 11.11 -24.90 1.91
N ALA A 42 11.69 -25.87 1.20
CA ALA A 42 12.46 -26.95 1.80
C ALA A 42 13.67 -26.45 2.59
N GLY A 43 14.39 -25.45 2.06
CA GLY A 43 15.50 -24.81 2.76
C GLY A 43 15.07 -24.10 4.05
N PHE A 44 13.94 -23.38 4.03
CA PHE A 44 13.41 -22.75 5.23
C PHE A 44 12.90 -23.78 6.25
N ALA A 45 12.23 -24.85 5.81
CA ALA A 45 11.79 -25.92 6.69
C ALA A 45 12.99 -26.63 7.36
N LEU A 46 14.08 -26.89 6.63
CA LEU A 46 15.32 -27.45 7.19
C LEU A 46 15.93 -26.52 8.25
N GLN A 47 15.82 -25.22 8.10
CA GLN A 47 16.26 -24.21 9.07
C GLN A 47 15.29 -24.04 10.24
N GLY A 48 14.22 -24.82 10.30
CA GLY A 48 13.29 -24.93 11.42
C GLY A 48 12.03 -24.09 11.31
N VAL A 49 11.73 -23.50 10.14
CA VAL A 49 10.45 -22.81 9.90
C VAL A 49 9.32 -23.82 9.84
N SER A 50 8.28 -23.57 10.61
CA SER A 50 7.10 -24.42 10.74
C SER A 50 5.82 -23.60 10.59
N GLU A 51 4.70 -24.28 10.41
CA GLU A 51 3.38 -23.65 10.34
C GLU A 51 3.10 -22.76 11.55
N GLY A 52 2.64 -21.52 11.30
CA GLY A 52 2.31 -20.53 12.31
C GLY A 52 3.50 -19.70 12.81
N ASP A 53 4.73 -20.01 12.44
CA ASP A 53 5.88 -19.20 12.83
C ASP A 53 5.80 -17.78 12.24
N GLY A 54 6.17 -16.79 13.04
CA GLY A 54 6.36 -15.42 12.57
C GLY A 54 7.72 -15.23 11.92
N VAL A 55 7.75 -14.81 10.67
CA VAL A 55 8.99 -14.56 9.92
C VAL A 55 9.03 -13.12 9.43
N MET A 56 10.02 -12.35 9.87
CA MET A 56 10.30 -11.03 9.32
C MET A 56 11.01 -11.18 7.97
N LEU A 57 10.50 -10.50 6.94
CA LEU A 57 11.09 -10.44 5.60
C LEU A 57 11.44 -8.99 5.27
N ARG A 58 12.72 -8.61 5.40
CA ARG A 58 13.18 -7.23 5.26
C ARG A 58 13.87 -7.03 3.92
N GLY A 59 13.38 -6.11 3.11
CA GLY A 59 13.96 -5.81 1.80
C GLY A 59 13.09 -4.90 0.95
N ARG A 60 13.67 -4.43 -0.18
CA ARG A 60 12.93 -3.78 -1.26
C ARG A 60 12.31 -4.84 -2.17
N ASN A 61 11.46 -4.43 -3.10
CA ASN A 61 10.99 -5.33 -4.16
C ASN A 61 12.19 -5.76 -5.02
N GLN A 62 12.47 -7.03 -4.99
CA GLN A 62 13.54 -7.70 -5.75
C GLN A 62 13.16 -9.18 -5.97
N PRO A 63 13.77 -9.89 -6.90
CA PRO A 63 13.44 -11.30 -7.19
C PRO A 63 13.39 -12.19 -5.95
N ASN A 64 14.43 -12.13 -5.13
CA ASN A 64 14.52 -12.96 -3.92
C ASN A 64 13.46 -12.61 -2.87
N MET A 65 12.97 -11.36 -2.83
CA MET A 65 11.90 -10.94 -1.91
C MET A 65 10.59 -11.67 -2.23
N VAL A 66 10.23 -11.78 -3.51
CA VAL A 66 9.01 -12.45 -3.96
C VAL A 66 9.12 -13.95 -3.79
N LEU A 67 10.24 -14.56 -4.18
CA LEU A 67 10.47 -16.00 -4.04
C LEU A 67 10.47 -16.42 -2.56
N ALA A 68 11.15 -15.68 -1.69
CA ALA A 68 11.14 -15.92 -0.25
C ALA A 68 9.73 -15.76 0.34
N TRP A 69 8.98 -14.75 -0.07
CA TRP A 69 7.61 -14.53 0.39
C TRP A 69 6.70 -15.71 0.05
N LEU A 70 6.73 -16.20 -1.22
CA LEU A 70 5.97 -17.39 -1.64
C LEU A 70 6.39 -18.65 -0.87
N ALA A 71 7.70 -18.88 -0.74
CA ALA A 71 8.23 -20.05 -0.05
C ALA A 71 7.89 -20.07 1.46
N LEU A 72 7.94 -18.92 2.12
CA LEU A 72 7.53 -18.79 3.53
C LEU A 72 6.03 -19.03 3.72
N LEU A 73 5.20 -18.51 2.80
CA LEU A 73 3.76 -18.85 2.81
C LEU A 73 3.54 -20.36 2.67
N GLN A 74 4.28 -21.01 1.77
CA GLN A 74 4.21 -22.46 1.54
C GLN A 74 4.65 -23.28 2.76
N CYS A 75 5.53 -22.74 3.60
CA CYS A 75 5.86 -23.28 4.92
C CYS A 75 4.77 -23.04 5.97
N GLY A 76 3.74 -22.24 5.65
CA GLY A 76 2.68 -21.86 6.60
C GLY A 76 3.09 -20.73 7.57
N ALA A 77 4.16 -20.03 7.29
CA ALA A 77 4.61 -18.93 8.11
C ALA A 77 3.69 -17.69 7.99
N ARG A 78 3.60 -16.91 9.06
CA ARG A 78 3.06 -15.54 9.04
C ARG A 78 4.19 -14.59 8.65
N VAL A 79 4.14 -14.07 7.44
CA VAL A 79 5.21 -13.22 6.90
C VAL A 79 4.97 -11.77 7.23
N LEU A 80 5.94 -11.10 7.85
CA LEU A 80 5.95 -9.66 8.09
C LEU A 80 6.96 -8.99 7.15
N PRO A 81 6.53 -8.47 5.99
CA PRO A 81 7.39 -7.64 5.17
C PRO A 81 7.70 -6.32 5.89
N VAL A 82 8.97 -5.94 5.90
CA VAL A 82 9.44 -4.76 6.63
C VAL A 82 10.20 -3.82 5.71
N ASN A 83 9.87 -2.53 5.81
CA ASN A 83 10.60 -1.48 5.10
C ASN A 83 12.08 -1.47 5.56
N PRO A 84 13.05 -1.63 4.65
CA PRO A 84 14.46 -1.61 5.00
C PRO A 84 14.94 -0.29 5.60
N GLN A 85 14.20 0.80 5.40
CA GLN A 85 14.51 2.13 5.93
C GLN A 85 13.95 2.37 7.35
N LEU A 86 13.18 1.42 7.92
CA LEU A 86 12.76 1.57 9.32
C LEU A 86 13.97 1.60 10.25
N PRO A 87 14.02 2.56 11.18
CA PRO A 87 15.11 2.65 12.16
C PRO A 87 15.22 1.36 12.99
N ALA A 88 16.45 0.90 13.23
CA ALA A 88 16.71 -0.32 13.99
C ALA A 88 16.08 -0.29 15.39
N LEU A 89 16.17 0.84 16.10
CA LEU A 89 15.56 1.04 17.41
C LEU A 89 14.03 0.85 17.40
N LEU A 90 13.35 1.28 16.32
CA LEU A 90 11.90 1.08 16.18
C LEU A 90 11.58 -0.41 15.96
N LEU A 91 12.37 -1.10 15.14
CA LEU A 91 12.22 -2.54 14.94
C LEU A 91 12.45 -3.32 16.23
N GLU A 92 13.50 -3.01 16.97
CA GLU A 92 13.81 -3.63 18.27
C GLU A 92 12.64 -3.45 19.28
N ALA A 93 11.97 -2.30 19.25
CA ALA A 93 10.82 -2.04 20.09
C ALA A 93 9.55 -2.80 19.67
N LEU A 94 9.38 -3.07 18.35
CA LEU A 94 8.19 -3.70 17.78
C LEU A 94 8.25 -5.23 17.79
N LEU A 95 9.41 -5.81 17.43
CA LEU A 95 9.55 -7.24 17.18
C LEU A 95 9.12 -8.15 18.35
N PRO A 96 9.38 -7.83 19.63
CA PRO A 96 8.94 -8.65 20.74
C PRO A 96 7.42 -8.84 20.79
N ALA A 97 6.65 -7.76 20.62
CA ALA A 97 5.18 -7.82 20.65
C ALA A 97 4.58 -8.53 19.43
N LEU A 98 5.35 -8.64 18.32
CA LEU A 98 4.90 -9.31 17.11
C LEU A 98 5.20 -10.82 17.10
N THR A 99 5.90 -11.35 18.12
CA THR A 99 6.27 -12.76 18.26
C THR A 99 6.91 -13.34 17.00
N MET A 100 7.87 -12.58 16.45
CA MET A 100 8.70 -13.06 15.35
C MET A 100 9.75 -14.05 15.88
N ARG A 101 9.98 -15.13 15.14
CA ARG A 101 10.97 -16.15 15.48
C ARG A 101 12.16 -16.11 14.53
N PHE A 102 11.92 -15.79 13.28
CA PHE A 102 12.94 -15.82 12.22
C PHE A 102 13.00 -14.48 11.47
N ALA A 103 14.14 -14.27 10.78
CA ALA A 103 14.33 -13.15 9.88
C ALA A 103 15.04 -13.56 8.58
N VAL A 104 14.46 -13.17 7.43
CA VAL A 104 15.15 -13.10 6.15
C VAL A 104 15.48 -11.63 5.91
N ASN A 105 16.76 -11.27 5.91
CA ASN A 105 17.21 -9.91 5.65
C ASN A 105 17.90 -9.82 4.29
N LEU A 106 17.25 -9.15 3.34
CA LEU A 106 17.73 -8.94 1.97
C LEU A 106 18.22 -7.51 1.72
N ALA A 107 18.21 -6.67 2.76
CA ALA A 107 18.59 -5.27 2.64
C ALA A 107 20.08 -5.02 2.97
N ASP A 108 20.58 -5.72 3.98
CA ASP A 108 21.94 -5.59 4.50
C ASP A 108 22.33 -6.86 5.30
N SER A 109 23.51 -6.88 5.87
CA SER A 109 24.00 -7.99 6.69
C SER A 109 23.63 -7.91 8.19
N ASN A 110 22.74 -6.99 8.57
CA ASN A 110 22.36 -6.83 9.96
C ASN A 110 21.55 -8.04 10.47
N THR A 111 21.81 -8.41 11.70
CA THR A 111 21.02 -9.39 12.46
C THR A 111 20.12 -8.67 13.47
N PHE A 112 19.05 -9.34 13.89
CA PHE A 112 18.07 -8.78 14.81
C PHE A 112 18.04 -9.59 16.10
N ALA A 113 18.18 -8.93 17.23
CA ALA A 113 18.20 -9.60 18.53
C ALA A 113 16.93 -10.44 18.75
N GLY A 114 17.11 -11.69 19.16
CA GLY A 114 15.99 -12.62 19.40
C GLY A 114 15.41 -13.28 18.15
N LEU A 115 15.86 -12.97 16.93
CA LEU A 115 15.45 -13.64 15.71
C LEU A 115 16.56 -14.54 15.17
N SER A 116 16.20 -15.77 14.77
CA SER A 116 17.11 -16.66 14.05
C SER A 116 17.19 -16.22 12.58
N PRO A 117 18.39 -15.94 12.05
CA PRO A 117 18.55 -15.58 10.65
C PRO A 117 18.24 -16.79 9.75
N LEU A 118 17.58 -16.54 8.63
CA LEU A 118 17.32 -17.51 7.58
C LEU A 118 18.10 -17.17 6.32
N GLU A 119 18.72 -18.19 5.75
CA GLU A 119 19.46 -18.11 4.49
C GLU A 119 18.61 -18.64 3.34
N LEU A 120 18.79 -18.06 2.14
CA LEU A 120 18.19 -18.56 0.92
C LEU A 120 18.95 -19.81 0.42
N GLN A 121 18.64 -20.97 0.98
CA GLN A 121 19.29 -22.25 0.68
C GLN A 121 18.29 -23.19 -0.02
N PRO A 122 18.22 -23.18 -1.37
CA PRO A 122 17.31 -24.10 -2.08
C PRO A 122 17.78 -25.55 -1.95
N LEU A 123 16.84 -26.46 -1.71
CA LEU A 123 17.07 -27.92 -1.61
C LEU A 123 16.36 -28.66 -2.75
N ALA A 124 16.91 -29.81 -3.14
CA ALA A 124 16.37 -30.60 -4.24
C ALA A 124 15.02 -31.28 -3.95
N GLN A 125 14.72 -31.59 -2.68
CA GLN A 125 13.44 -32.15 -2.30
C GLN A 125 12.45 -31.07 -1.95
N PRO A 126 11.22 -31.07 -2.52
CA PRO A 126 10.23 -30.06 -2.22
C PRO A 126 9.69 -30.18 -0.80
N TYR A 127 9.28 -29.06 -0.23
CA TYR A 127 8.52 -28.98 1.02
C TYR A 127 7.25 -28.18 0.80
N VAL A 128 6.10 -28.80 0.98
CA VAL A 128 4.78 -28.20 0.74
C VAL A 128 3.85 -28.66 1.85
N ILE A 129 3.25 -27.71 2.56
CA ILE A 129 2.16 -28.02 3.48
C ILE A 129 0.80 -27.87 2.78
N ASP A 130 -0.23 -28.47 3.36
CA ASP A 130 -1.58 -28.40 2.81
C ASP A 130 -2.08 -26.97 2.66
N TRP A 131 -2.74 -26.71 1.55
CA TRP A 131 -3.39 -25.45 1.31
C TRP A 131 -4.58 -25.25 2.24
N GLN A 132 -4.52 -24.21 3.05
CA GLN A 132 -5.60 -23.78 3.93
C GLN A 132 -5.82 -22.28 3.77
N PRO A 133 -6.86 -21.86 3.03
CA PRO A 133 -7.06 -20.45 2.70
C PRO A 133 -7.32 -19.56 3.91
N GLN A 134 -7.80 -20.12 5.01
CA GLN A 134 -8.01 -19.40 6.27
C GLN A 134 -6.76 -19.28 7.15
N ARG A 135 -5.63 -19.89 6.74
CA ARG A 135 -4.36 -19.73 7.44
C ARG A 135 -3.91 -18.28 7.42
N LEU A 136 -3.42 -17.79 8.57
CA LEU A 136 -2.83 -16.47 8.68
C LEU A 136 -1.55 -16.42 7.80
N ALA A 137 -1.53 -15.51 6.85
CA ALA A 137 -0.50 -15.48 5.80
C ALA A 137 0.47 -14.31 5.97
N SER A 138 -0.05 -13.12 6.17
CA SER A 138 0.78 -11.92 6.22
C SER A 138 0.42 -11.00 7.37
N MET A 139 1.41 -10.26 7.80
CA MET A 139 1.28 -9.17 8.75
C MET A 139 1.71 -7.87 8.07
N THR A 140 0.99 -6.79 8.27
CA THR A 140 1.35 -5.49 7.71
C THR A 140 1.31 -4.44 8.80
N LEU A 141 2.43 -3.72 8.97
CA LEU A 141 2.50 -2.61 9.92
C LEU A 141 1.60 -1.46 9.45
N THR A 142 0.79 -0.95 10.35
CA THR A 142 -0.05 0.24 10.13
C THR A 142 0.31 1.30 11.16
N SER A 143 0.35 2.57 10.74
CA SER A 143 0.58 3.69 11.63
C SER A 143 -0.58 3.81 12.61
N GLY A 144 -0.34 3.43 13.86
CA GLY A 144 -1.31 3.67 14.94
C GLY A 144 -1.37 5.16 15.29
N SER A 145 -2.57 5.70 15.52
CA SER A 145 -2.77 7.08 16.00
C SER A 145 -2.25 7.33 17.42
N THR A 146 -1.87 6.29 18.14
CA THR A 146 -1.62 6.33 19.60
C THR A 146 -0.29 5.74 20.06
N GLY A 147 0.72 5.57 19.16
CA GLY A 147 2.01 5.02 19.59
C GLY A 147 2.67 4.10 18.59
N LEU A 148 3.22 2.97 19.06
CA LEU A 148 3.89 2.00 18.19
C LEU A 148 2.95 1.45 17.10
N PRO A 149 3.45 1.21 15.87
CA PRO A 149 2.68 0.62 14.80
C PRO A 149 2.03 -0.71 15.24
N LYS A 150 0.83 -0.96 14.72
CA LYS A 150 0.11 -2.23 14.90
C LYS A 150 0.34 -3.10 13.68
N ALA A 151 0.25 -4.42 13.82
CA ALA A 151 0.35 -5.34 12.70
C ALA A 151 -1.02 -5.93 12.36
N ALA A 152 -1.64 -5.50 11.26
CA ALA A 152 -2.85 -6.13 10.73
C ALA A 152 -2.51 -7.47 10.10
N VAL A 153 -3.25 -8.54 10.44
CA VAL A 153 -2.98 -9.91 10.01
C VAL A 153 -4.05 -10.38 9.05
N HIS A 154 -3.64 -10.85 7.88
CA HIS A 154 -4.55 -11.35 6.85
C HIS A 154 -4.36 -12.83 6.59
N THR A 155 -5.47 -13.49 6.27
CA THR A 155 -5.46 -14.85 5.70
C THR A 155 -5.23 -14.80 4.18
N CYS A 156 -4.85 -15.95 3.60
CA CYS A 156 -4.82 -16.11 2.15
C CYS A 156 -6.20 -15.81 1.53
N ALA A 157 -7.29 -16.25 2.18
CA ALA A 157 -8.66 -15.99 1.72
C ALA A 157 -8.99 -14.50 1.69
N ALA A 158 -8.59 -13.73 2.69
CA ALA A 158 -8.82 -12.29 2.74
C ALA A 158 -8.12 -11.56 1.59
N HIS A 159 -6.88 -11.94 1.31
CA HIS A 159 -6.14 -11.40 0.17
C HIS A 159 -6.78 -11.77 -1.18
N LEU A 160 -7.20 -13.02 -1.36
CA LEU A 160 -7.88 -13.48 -2.57
C LEU A 160 -9.21 -12.72 -2.77
N ALA A 161 -10.00 -12.52 -1.71
CA ALA A 161 -11.23 -11.71 -1.77
C ALA A 161 -10.95 -10.25 -2.13
N SER A 162 -9.83 -9.69 -1.63
CA SER A 162 -9.38 -8.36 -2.05
C SER A 162 -9.04 -8.31 -3.54
N ALA A 163 -8.27 -9.28 -4.03
CA ALA A 163 -7.87 -9.39 -5.42
C ALA A 163 -9.08 -9.56 -6.35
N GLU A 164 -10.04 -10.43 -5.98
CA GLU A 164 -11.27 -10.68 -6.75
C GLU A 164 -12.08 -9.40 -6.95
N GLY A 165 -12.24 -8.60 -5.91
CA GLY A 165 -12.94 -7.32 -6.02
C GLY A 165 -12.27 -6.34 -7.00
N VAL A 166 -10.94 -6.27 -7.00
CA VAL A 166 -10.21 -5.39 -7.93
C VAL A 166 -10.28 -5.92 -9.36
N LEU A 167 -10.14 -7.23 -9.56
CA LEU A 167 -10.21 -7.85 -10.89
C LEU A 167 -11.62 -7.84 -11.49
N ALA A 168 -12.66 -7.70 -10.67
CA ALA A 168 -14.00 -7.43 -11.15
C ALA A 168 -14.15 -6.02 -11.77
N MET A 169 -13.28 -5.08 -11.35
CA MET A 169 -13.28 -3.70 -11.84
C MET A 169 -12.25 -3.47 -12.96
N ILE A 170 -11.06 -4.05 -12.82
CA ILE A 170 -9.94 -3.89 -13.77
C ILE A 170 -9.73 -5.19 -14.53
N PRO A 171 -9.98 -5.24 -15.85
CA PRO A 171 -9.66 -6.42 -16.65
C PRO A 171 -8.15 -6.72 -16.59
N PHE A 172 -7.82 -7.96 -16.24
CA PHE A 172 -6.44 -8.45 -16.18
C PHE A 172 -6.43 -9.91 -16.62
N ALA A 173 -6.00 -10.13 -17.85
CA ALA A 173 -6.02 -11.41 -18.53
C ALA A 173 -4.66 -12.14 -18.40
N PRO A 174 -4.60 -13.44 -18.71
CA PRO A 174 -3.38 -14.24 -18.64
C PRO A 174 -2.18 -13.71 -19.45
N GLU A 175 -2.45 -13.02 -20.56
CA GLU A 175 -1.43 -12.39 -21.41
C GLU A 175 -0.93 -11.05 -20.91
N ASP A 176 -1.59 -10.48 -19.91
CA ASP A 176 -1.20 -9.21 -19.30
C ASP A 176 -0.05 -9.36 -18.31
N ASP A 177 0.63 -8.24 -18.03
CA ASP A 177 1.77 -8.16 -17.13
C ASP A 177 1.58 -7.00 -16.15
N TRP A 178 1.55 -7.33 -14.85
CA TRP A 178 1.46 -6.31 -13.80
C TRP A 178 2.82 -6.08 -13.15
N LEU A 179 3.31 -4.83 -13.16
CA LEU A 179 4.54 -4.50 -12.45
C LEU A 179 4.30 -4.52 -10.93
N LEU A 180 5.19 -5.16 -10.16
CA LEU A 180 5.26 -5.01 -8.71
C LEU A 180 5.85 -3.65 -8.35
N SER A 181 5.09 -2.60 -8.62
CA SER A 181 5.48 -1.19 -8.48
C SER A 181 5.39 -0.65 -7.06
N LEU A 182 4.63 -1.31 -6.19
CA LEU A 182 4.41 -0.91 -4.80
C LEU A 182 5.07 -1.90 -3.84
N PRO A 183 5.67 -1.45 -2.71
CA PRO A 183 6.41 -2.33 -1.82
C PRO A 183 5.54 -3.39 -1.13
N LEU A 184 6.11 -4.57 -0.91
CA LEU A 184 5.46 -5.67 -0.20
C LEU A 184 5.18 -5.38 1.29
N PHE A 185 5.90 -4.45 1.90
CA PHE A 185 5.60 -4.03 3.27
C PHE A 185 4.37 -3.12 3.39
N HIS A 186 3.66 -2.88 2.27
CA HIS A 186 2.32 -2.30 2.22
C HIS A 186 1.33 -3.29 1.59
N VAL A 187 0.09 -3.30 2.05
CA VAL A 187 -0.97 -4.15 1.48
C VAL A 187 -1.21 -3.89 -0.01
N SER A 188 -0.88 -2.70 -0.50
CA SER A 188 -0.97 -2.36 -1.93
C SER A 188 0.00 -3.18 -2.79
N GLY A 189 1.22 -3.42 -2.32
CA GLY A 189 2.18 -4.31 -2.98
C GLY A 189 1.77 -5.78 -2.87
N GLN A 190 1.35 -6.22 -1.69
CA GLN A 190 0.80 -7.57 -1.50
C GLN A 190 -0.43 -7.80 -2.39
N GLY A 191 -1.30 -6.80 -2.53
CA GLY A 191 -2.47 -6.86 -3.41
C GLY A 191 -2.10 -7.08 -4.88
N ILE A 192 -0.94 -6.61 -5.36
CA ILE A 192 -0.46 -6.90 -6.72
C ILE A 192 -0.14 -8.40 -6.85
N LEU A 193 0.57 -8.99 -5.87
CA LEU A 193 0.88 -10.42 -5.87
C LEU A 193 -0.38 -11.29 -5.89
N TRP A 194 -1.36 -10.96 -5.05
CA TRP A 194 -2.58 -11.76 -4.98
C TRP A 194 -3.47 -11.62 -6.21
N ARG A 195 -3.49 -10.45 -6.88
CA ARG A 195 -4.15 -10.28 -8.18
C ARG A 195 -3.48 -11.10 -9.27
N TRP A 196 -2.15 -11.09 -9.33
CA TRP A 196 -1.36 -11.94 -10.21
C TRP A 196 -1.66 -13.42 -10.00
N LEU A 197 -1.57 -13.90 -8.75
CA LEU A 197 -1.87 -15.28 -8.39
C LEU A 197 -3.31 -15.68 -8.72
N LEU A 198 -4.28 -14.78 -8.50
CA LEU A 198 -5.69 -15.07 -8.80
C LEU A 198 -5.96 -15.15 -10.31
N ALA A 199 -5.35 -14.27 -11.10
CA ALA A 199 -5.56 -14.21 -12.55
C ALA A 199 -4.79 -15.31 -13.31
N GLY A 200 -3.63 -15.76 -12.80
CA GLY A 200 -2.69 -16.62 -13.52
C GLY A 200 -2.05 -15.90 -14.70
N ALA A 201 -1.90 -14.59 -14.59
CA ALA A 201 -1.26 -13.72 -15.56
C ALA A 201 0.25 -13.64 -15.32
N ARG A 202 0.92 -12.61 -15.82
CA ARG A 202 2.34 -12.40 -15.59
C ARG A 202 2.59 -11.28 -14.57
N LEU A 203 3.61 -11.46 -13.73
CA LEU A 203 4.13 -10.46 -12.82
C LEU A 203 5.53 -10.03 -13.26
N THR A 204 5.80 -8.74 -13.24
CA THR A 204 7.16 -8.22 -13.41
C THR A 204 7.71 -7.70 -12.09
N VAL A 205 8.92 -8.13 -11.73
CA VAL A 205 9.70 -7.65 -10.59
C VAL A 205 11.01 -7.08 -11.09
N SER A 206 11.29 -5.82 -10.79
CA SER A 206 12.49 -5.12 -11.28
C SER A 206 13.04 -4.19 -10.20
N GLU A 207 14.36 -4.09 -10.15
CA GLU A 207 15.12 -3.15 -9.31
C GLU A 207 15.53 -1.88 -10.08
N ARG A 208 15.17 -1.79 -11.37
CA ARG A 208 15.39 -0.62 -12.21
C ARG A 208 14.51 0.54 -11.80
N THR A 209 14.75 1.72 -12.37
CA THR A 209 13.84 2.85 -12.19
C THR A 209 12.41 2.48 -12.60
N LEU A 210 11.41 3.16 -12.03
CA LEU A 210 10.00 2.86 -12.34
C LEU A 210 9.71 2.90 -13.84
N ALA A 211 10.24 3.88 -14.53
CA ALA A 211 10.09 4.07 -15.97
C ALA A 211 10.65 2.90 -16.81
N GLU A 212 11.85 2.44 -16.46
CA GLU A 212 12.48 1.27 -17.11
C GLU A 212 11.74 -0.03 -16.77
N ALA A 213 11.31 -0.18 -15.51
CA ALA A 213 10.60 -1.37 -15.06
C ALA A 213 9.23 -1.55 -15.73
N LEU A 214 8.57 -0.45 -16.10
CA LEU A 214 7.29 -0.44 -16.81
C LEU A 214 7.39 -0.93 -18.25
N GLN A 215 8.60 -1.01 -18.85
CA GLN A 215 8.76 -1.47 -20.22
C GLN A 215 8.25 -2.91 -20.41
N GLY A 216 7.27 -3.06 -21.30
CA GLY A 216 6.62 -4.34 -21.58
C GLY A 216 5.56 -4.76 -20.55
N CYS A 217 5.28 -3.95 -19.54
CA CYS A 217 4.14 -4.15 -18.63
C CYS A 217 2.86 -3.57 -19.23
N THR A 218 1.71 -4.18 -18.91
CA THR A 218 0.38 -3.68 -19.31
C THR A 218 -0.34 -3.00 -18.16
N HIS A 219 -0.02 -3.35 -16.93
CA HIS A 219 -0.68 -2.89 -15.72
C HIS A 219 0.32 -2.39 -14.68
N ALA A 220 -0.08 -1.36 -13.94
CA ALA A 220 0.65 -0.90 -12.76
C ALA A 220 -0.31 -0.45 -11.65
N SER A 221 0.15 -0.51 -10.40
CA SER A 221 -0.47 0.20 -9.28
C SER A 221 0.47 1.30 -8.86
N LEU A 222 -0.02 2.53 -8.81
CA LEU A 222 0.81 3.71 -8.53
C LEU A 222 0.15 4.61 -7.48
N VAL A 223 0.96 5.39 -6.79
CA VAL A 223 0.46 6.57 -6.09
C VAL A 223 0.42 7.76 -7.05
N PRO A 224 -0.43 8.78 -6.79
CA PRO A 224 -0.58 9.91 -7.70
C PRO A 224 0.74 10.60 -8.08
N THR A 225 1.66 10.78 -7.13
CA THR A 225 2.97 11.40 -7.39
C THR A 225 3.86 10.59 -8.34
N GLN A 226 3.79 9.26 -8.29
CA GLN A 226 4.51 8.40 -9.24
C GLN A 226 3.96 8.56 -10.66
N LEU A 227 2.63 8.55 -10.81
CA LEU A 227 2.00 8.77 -12.12
C LEU A 227 2.32 10.17 -12.65
N TRP A 228 2.27 11.20 -11.79
CA TRP A 228 2.59 12.56 -12.19
C TRP A 228 4.03 12.66 -12.75
N ARG A 229 5.02 12.08 -12.06
CA ARG A 229 6.41 12.04 -12.55
C ARG A 229 6.53 11.32 -13.89
N LEU A 230 5.90 10.16 -14.02
CA LEU A 230 5.91 9.39 -15.28
C LEU A 230 5.29 10.16 -16.46
N LEU A 231 4.23 10.94 -16.22
CA LEU A 231 3.59 11.74 -17.26
C LEU A 231 4.42 12.97 -17.66
N ASN A 232 5.28 13.48 -16.77
CA ASN A 232 6.19 14.59 -17.10
C ASN A 232 7.50 14.13 -17.75
N ASP A 233 7.86 12.84 -17.62
CA ASP A 233 8.98 12.27 -18.34
C ASP A 233 8.62 12.03 -19.82
N ALA A 234 9.58 12.27 -20.73
CA ALA A 234 9.40 12.06 -22.18
C ALA A 234 9.45 10.57 -22.59
N LEU A 235 8.86 9.69 -21.78
CA LEU A 235 8.90 8.25 -21.96
C LEU A 235 7.68 7.75 -22.74
N ASP A 236 7.91 6.84 -23.67
CA ASP A 236 6.84 6.08 -24.33
C ASP A 236 6.43 4.90 -23.43
N ILE A 237 5.35 5.10 -22.67
CA ILE A 237 4.82 4.11 -21.75
C ILE A 237 3.48 3.61 -22.30
N SER A 238 3.42 2.33 -22.64
CA SER A 238 2.24 1.68 -23.18
C SER A 238 1.50 0.87 -22.11
N LEU A 239 0.86 1.56 -21.13
CA LEU A 239 0.06 0.92 -20.08
C LEU A 239 -1.41 0.84 -20.48
N LYS A 240 -2.00 -0.34 -20.39
CA LYS A 240 -3.45 -0.54 -20.57
C LYS A 240 -4.24 -0.03 -19.36
N ALA A 241 -3.69 -0.19 -18.16
CA ALA A 241 -4.38 0.11 -16.91
C ALA A 241 -3.43 0.55 -15.79
N VAL A 242 -3.82 1.62 -15.08
CA VAL A 242 -3.15 2.07 -13.85
C VAL A 242 -4.17 2.18 -12.73
N LEU A 243 -3.95 1.43 -11.64
CA LEU A 243 -4.70 1.58 -10.39
C LEU A 243 -4.03 2.61 -9.51
N LEU A 244 -4.70 3.70 -9.23
CA LEU A 244 -4.27 4.76 -8.34
C LEU A 244 -4.87 4.60 -6.95
N GLY A 245 -4.10 4.85 -5.91
CA GLY A 245 -4.56 4.79 -4.52
C GLY A 245 -3.52 5.33 -3.53
N GLY A 246 -3.83 5.20 -2.25
CA GLY A 246 -2.93 5.59 -1.15
C GLY A 246 -2.92 7.08 -0.79
N ALA A 247 -3.45 7.94 -1.64
CA ALA A 247 -3.62 9.38 -1.41
C ALA A 247 -4.83 9.91 -2.20
N ALA A 248 -5.19 11.18 -2.00
CA ALA A 248 -6.17 11.86 -2.84
C ALA A 248 -5.69 11.87 -4.31
N ILE A 249 -6.59 11.58 -5.24
CA ILE A 249 -6.29 11.46 -6.66
C ILE A 249 -6.82 12.70 -7.36
N PRO A 250 -5.94 13.61 -7.87
CA PRO A 250 -6.37 14.78 -8.63
C PRO A 250 -7.05 14.38 -9.95
N VAL A 251 -8.15 15.03 -10.28
CA VAL A 251 -8.88 14.80 -11.54
C VAL A 251 -7.99 15.10 -12.74
N ASP A 252 -7.31 16.26 -12.71
CA ASP A 252 -6.44 16.71 -13.81
C ASP A 252 -5.32 15.68 -14.11
N LEU A 253 -4.81 14.99 -13.08
CA LEU A 253 -3.81 13.93 -13.25
C LEU A 253 -4.38 12.76 -14.07
N THR A 254 -5.63 12.36 -13.78
CA THR A 254 -6.28 11.24 -14.49
C THR A 254 -6.66 11.64 -15.92
N GLU A 255 -7.00 12.91 -16.16
CA GLU A 255 -7.27 13.45 -17.49
C GLU A 255 -6.00 13.53 -18.32
N HIS A 256 -4.89 14.01 -17.75
CA HIS A 256 -3.58 14.02 -18.43
C HIS A 256 -3.12 12.59 -18.77
N ALA A 257 -3.35 11.60 -17.89
CA ALA A 257 -3.07 10.20 -18.21
C ALA A 257 -3.92 9.69 -19.40
N ARG A 258 -5.21 10.06 -19.44
CA ARG A 258 -6.13 9.71 -20.53
C ARG A 258 -5.68 10.30 -21.87
N GLU A 259 -5.19 11.54 -21.89
CA GLU A 259 -4.62 12.19 -23.10
C GLU A 259 -3.39 11.44 -23.64
N ARG A 260 -2.63 10.77 -22.75
CA ARG A 260 -1.52 9.88 -23.10
C ARG A 260 -1.94 8.45 -23.43
N GLY A 261 -3.25 8.17 -23.51
CA GLY A 261 -3.79 6.85 -23.81
C GLY A 261 -3.78 5.86 -22.65
N ILE A 262 -3.46 6.32 -21.42
CA ILE A 262 -3.42 5.49 -20.21
C ILE A 262 -4.78 5.54 -19.52
N ARG A 263 -5.41 4.38 -19.35
CA ARG A 263 -6.64 4.25 -18.57
C ARG A 263 -6.31 4.16 -17.09
N THR A 264 -6.95 5.00 -16.28
CA THR A 264 -6.73 5.03 -14.84
C THR A 264 -7.97 4.59 -14.07
N TRP A 265 -7.75 3.95 -12.94
CA TRP A 265 -8.76 3.60 -11.95
C TRP A 265 -8.40 4.26 -10.62
N CYS A 266 -9.39 4.86 -9.99
CA CYS A 266 -9.27 5.44 -8.66
C CYS A 266 -9.72 4.41 -7.63
N GLY A 267 -8.91 4.19 -6.58
CA GLY A 267 -9.21 3.25 -5.51
C GLY A 267 -9.04 3.87 -4.13
N TYR A 268 -9.99 3.56 -3.24
CA TYR A 268 -9.88 3.81 -1.80
C TYR A 268 -9.75 2.48 -1.08
N GLY A 269 -8.85 2.41 -0.13
CA GLY A 269 -8.60 1.21 0.65
C GLY A 269 -7.74 1.45 1.89
N LEU A 270 -7.65 0.43 2.71
CA LEU A 270 -7.02 0.45 4.03
C LEU A 270 -6.15 -0.79 4.20
N THR A 271 -5.18 -0.70 5.09
CA THR A 271 -4.36 -1.85 5.47
C THR A 271 -5.24 -2.97 6.01
N GLU A 272 -6.22 -2.66 6.83
CA GLU A 272 -7.14 -3.59 7.48
C GLU A 272 -8.06 -4.35 6.50
N PHE A 273 -8.14 -3.92 5.24
CA PHE A 273 -8.98 -4.53 4.20
C PHE A 273 -8.18 -5.15 3.04
N ALA A 274 -6.92 -5.49 3.28
CA ALA A 274 -6.01 -6.09 2.29
C ALA A 274 -5.92 -5.29 0.97
N SER A 275 -6.06 -3.97 1.01
CA SER A 275 -5.96 -2.97 -0.06
C SER A 275 -7.29 -2.29 -0.39
N THR A 276 -7.85 -2.49 -1.60
CA THR A 276 -8.92 -1.66 -2.18
C THR A 276 -10.33 -2.09 -1.72
N VAL A 277 -11.12 -1.14 -1.27
CA VAL A 277 -12.51 -1.33 -0.81
C VAL A 277 -13.51 -0.74 -1.80
N CYS A 278 -13.27 0.49 -2.24
CA CYS A 278 -14.06 1.17 -3.27
C CYS A 278 -13.19 1.50 -4.47
N GLY A 279 -13.79 1.56 -5.65
CA GLY A 279 -13.07 1.96 -6.85
C GLY A 279 -13.98 2.27 -8.04
N LYS A 280 -13.38 2.92 -9.03
CA LYS A 280 -14.01 3.22 -10.34
C LYS A 280 -12.95 3.47 -11.40
N ALA A 281 -13.34 3.34 -12.67
CA ALA A 281 -12.58 3.99 -13.74
C ALA A 281 -12.67 5.52 -13.57
N ALA A 282 -11.56 6.23 -13.84
CA ALA A 282 -11.55 7.68 -13.79
C ALA A 282 -12.58 8.27 -14.78
N ASP A 283 -13.40 9.18 -14.30
CA ASP A 283 -14.56 9.75 -15.03
C ASP A 283 -14.69 11.28 -14.88
N GLY A 284 -13.60 11.96 -14.47
CA GLY A 284 -13.60 13.40 -14.24
C GLY A 284 -14.25 13.83 -12.91
N GLN A 285 -14.59 12.89 -12.02
CA GLN A 285 -15.15 13.19 -10.70
C GLN A 285 -14.15 12.81 -9.59
N SER A 286 -14.13 13.56 -8.51
CA SER A 286 -13.16 13.41 -7.41
C SER A 286 -13.53 12.33 -6.36
N ASP A 287 -14.68 11.65 -6.50
CA ASP A 287 -15.05 10.55 -5.63
C ASP A 287 -14.22 9.28 -5.91
N VAL A 288 -14.24 8.34 -4.99
CA VAL A 288 -13.51 7.06 -5.09
C VAL A 288 -14.39 5.91 -5.63
N GLY A 289 -15.54 6.23 -6.17
CA GLY A 289 -16.41 5.29 -6.87
C GLY A 289 -17.27 4.41 -5.97
N TYR A 290 -17.49 3.20 -6.44
CA TYR A 290 -18.42 2.25 -5.87
C TYR A 290 -17.75 1.23 -4.99
N LEU A 291 -18.52 0.66 -4.09
CA LEU A 291 -18.10 -0.45 -3.26
C LEU A 291 -17.80 -1.67 -4.13
N LEU A 292 -16.65 -2.28 -3.95
CA LEU A 292 -16.28 -3.51 -4.68
C LEU A 292 -17.07 -4.72 -4.14
N PRO A 293 -17.23 -5.79 -4.91
CA PRO A 293 -17.93 -7.01 -4.47
C PRO A 293 -17.38 -7.57 -3.15
N GLY A 294 -18.25 -8.15 -2.31
CA GLY A 294 -17.88 -8.75 -1.01
C GLY A 294 -17.61 -7.74 0.12
N ARG A 295 -17.98 -6.47 -0.06
CA ARG A 295 -17.82 -5.40 0.94
C ARG A 295 -19.17 -4.81 1.32
N ALA A 296 -19.26 -4.26 2.54
CA ALA A 296 -20.37 -3.47 3.00
C ALA A 296 -19.85 -2.15 3.60
N LEU A 297 -20.62 -1.07 3.42
CA LEU A 297 -20.28 0.27 3.85
C LEU A 297 -21.52 0.93 4.46
N ARG A 298 -21.33 1.68 5.54
CA ARG A 298 -22.31 2.63 6.06
C ARG A 298 -21.60 3.91 6.52
N ILE A 299 -22.32 5.01 6.56
CA ILE A 299 -21.87 6.27 7.15
C ILE A 299 -22.53 6.43 8.51
N VAL A 300 -21.73 6.64 9.55
CA VAL A 300 -22.20 6.87 10.93
C VAL A 300 -21.51 8.13 11.44
N ASP A 301 -22.27 9.16 11.74
CA ASP A 301 -21.77 10.48 12.20
C ASP A 301 -20.61 11.01 11.28
N ASP A 302 -20.87 11.01 9.97
CA ASP A 302 -19.91 11.34 8.92
C ASP A 302 -18.70 10.37 8.77
N GLU A 303 -18.56 9.39 9.64
CA GLU A 303 -17.48 8.39 9.56
C GLU A 303 -17.85 7.23 8.64
N VAL A 304 -16.90 6.80 7.82
CA VAL A 304 -17.01 5.61 6.98
C VAL A 304 -16.80 4.37 7.83
N TRP A 305 -17.81 3.50 7.90
CA TRP A 305 -17.72 2.21 8.57
C TRP A 305 -17.78 1.09 7.55
N LEU A 306 -16.87 0.12 7.68
CA LEU A 306 -16.66 -0.93 6.68
C LEU A 306 -16.76 -2.33 7.26
N ARG A 307 -17.16 -3.27 6.41
CA ARG A 307 -17.09 -4.71 6.63
C ARG A 307 -16.82 -5.41 5.31
N ALA A 308 -15.96 -6.44 5.29
CA ALA A 308 -15.63 -7.16 4.06
C ALA A 308 -15.05 -8.56 4.34
N GLU A 309 -15.13 -9.44 3.35
CA GLU A 309 -14.44 -10.73 3.35
C GLU A 309 -12.91 -10.57 3.26
N SER A 310 -12.45 -9.45 2.69
CA SER A 310 -11.03 -9.08 2.57
C SER A 310 -10.43 -8.48 3.84
N MET A 311 -11.18 -8.42 4.93
CA MET A 311 -10.75 -7.80 6.16
C MET A 311 -9.70 -8.66 6.89
N ALA A 312 -8.75 -7.99 7.56
CA ALA A 312 -7.80 -8.63 8.45
C ALA A 312 -8.51 -9.39 9.58
N SER A 313 -7.92 -10.46 10.04
CA SER A 313 -8.42 -11.26 11.17
C SER A 313 -8.34 -10.51 12.50
N GLY A 314 -7.43 -9.54 12.62
CA GLY A 314 -7.19 -8.77 13.81
C GLY A 314 -5.86 -8.02 13.75
N TYR A 315 -5.54 -7.31 14.82
CA TYR A 315 -4.19 -6.80 15.06
C TYR A 315 -3.42 -7.81 15.91
N TRP A 316 -2.20 -8.17 15.47
CA TRP A 316 -1.34 -9.07 16.22
C TRP A 316 -0.60 -8.33 17.32
N ARG A 317 -0.68 -8.85 18.54
CA ARG A 317 0.07 -8.35 19.67
C ARG A 317 0.28 -9.45 20.71
N ASP A 318 1.51 -9.63 21.17
CA ASP A 318 1.88 -10.52 22.27
C ASP A 318 1.36 -11.97 22.10
N GLY A 319 1.30 -12.46 20.85
CA GLY A 319 0.85 -13.82 20.52
C GLY A 319 -0.67 -13.93 20.29
N GLU A 320 -1.42 -12.84 20.40
CA GLU A 320 -2.88 -12.82 20.28
C GLU A 320 -3.38 -11.92 19.15
N LEU A 321 -4.55 -12.26 18.62
CA LEU A 321 -5.30 -11.41 17.68
C LEU A 321 -6.26 -10.50 18.47
N LEU A 322 -5.99 -9.20 18.44
CA LEU A 322 -6.91 -8.21 18.99
C LEU A 322 -8.00 -7.89 17.95
N PRO A 323 -9.27 -7.79 18.37
CA PRO A 323 -10.38 -7.57 17.45
C PRO A 323 -10.28 -6.23 16.75
N LEU A 324 -10.68 -6.21 15.46
CA LEU A 324 -10.80 -4.99 14.66
C LEU A 324 -12.18 -4.38 14.72
N LEU A 325 -13.20 -5.23 14.88
CA LEU A 325 -14.59 -4.84 14.80
C LEU A 325 -15.10 -4.31 16.13
N ASN A 326 -16.01 -3.36 16.07
CA ASN A 326 -16.81 -2.96 17.20
C ASN A 326 -17.90 -4.01 17.52
N ASP A 327 -18.69 -3.80 18.58
CA ASP A 327 -19.74 -4.70 19.04
C ASP A 327 -20.84 -4.96 18.00
N GLU A 328 -20.99 -4.07 17.02
CA GLU A 328 -21.94 -4.20 15.90
C GLU A 328 -21.35 -4.95 14.69
N GLY A 329 -20.11 -5.42 14.77
CA GLY A 329 -19.43 -6.13 13.69
C GLY A 329 -18.96 -5.23 12.55
N TRP A 330 -18.64 -3.96 12.82
CA TRP A 330 -18.14 -2.99 11.85
C TRP A 330 -16.78 -2.44 12.27
N PHE A 331 -15.97 -2.11 11.25
CA PHE A 331 -14.71 -1.40 11.41
C PHE A 331 -14.93 0.11 11.21
N ALA A 332 -14.70 0.89 12.25
CA ALA A 332 -14.71 2.34 12.22
C ALA A 332 -13.37 2.84 11.64
N THR A 333 -13.40 3.42 10.44
CA THR A 333 -12.16 3.71 9.68
C THR A 333 -11.43 4.96 10.13
N ARG A 334 -12.12 5.84 10.85
CA ARG A 334 -11.72 7.23 11.16
C ARG A 334 -11.59 8.11 9.90
N ASP A 335 -12.07 7.65 8.76
CA ASP A 335 -12.19 8.45 7.55
C ASP A 335 -13.56 9.11 7.50
N LYS A 336 -13.60 10.43 7.29
CA LYS A 336 -14.81 11.18 7.04
C LYS A 336 -15.24 10.99 5.59
N GLY A 337 -16.51 10.68 5.35
CA GLY A 337 -16.98 10.45 3.99
C GLY A 337 -18.46 10.65 3.79
N VAL A 338 -18.86 10.79 2.53
CA VAL A 338 -20.25 10.92 2.09
C VAL A 338 -20.55 9.90 1.01
N LEU A 339 -21.68 9.21 1.16
CA LEU A 339 -22.20 8.28 0.16
C LEU A 339 -23.37 8.94 -0.58
N ARG A 340 -23.23 9.14 -1.91
CA ARG A 340 -24.29 9.68 -2.78
C ARG A 340 -24.42 8.78 -4.00
N ASP A 341 -25.63 8.32 -4.27
CA ASP A 341 -25.93 7.44 -5.41
C ASP A 341 -25.00 6.21 -5.51
N GLY A 342 -24.62 5.66 -4.34
CA GLY A 342 -23.71 4.52 -4.24
C GLY A 342 -22.22 4.85 -4.42
N ARG A 343 -21.87 6.12 -4.65
CA ARG A 343 -20.49 6.61 -4.83
C ARG A 343 -19.98 7.19 -3.52
N LEU A 344 -18.81 6.75 -3.09
CA LEU A 344 -18.16 7.23 -1.87
C LEU A 344 -17.22 8.41 -2.21
N THR A 345 -17.38 9.50 -1.48
CA THR A 345 -16.41 10.60 -1.46
C THR A 345 -15.73 10.63 -0.10
N ILE A 346 -14.41 10.52 -0.06
CA ILE A 346 -13.62 10.70 1.15
C ILE A 346 -13.33 12.18 1.31
N LEU A 347 -13.67 12.72 2.47
CA LEU A 347 -13.50 14.14 2.81
C LEU A 347 -12.21 14.40 3.58
N GLY A 348 -11.72 13.41 4.34
CA GLY A 348 -10.48 13.47 5.11
C GLY A 348 -10.48 12.50 6.28
N ARG A 349 -9.53 12.68 7.21
CA ARG A 349 -9.41 11.89 8.44
C ARG A 349 -10.00 12.64 9.62
N LEU A 350 -10.85 12.00 10.40
CA LEU A 350 -11.38 12.58 11.65
C LEU A 350 -10.26 12.95 12.63
N ASP A 351 -9.18 12.18 12.64
CA ASP A 351 -8.02 12.40 13.50
C ASP A 351 -7.16 13.62 13.08
N ASN A 352 -7.34 14.13 11.87
CA ASN A 352 -6.55 15.25 11.35
C ASN A 352 -7.23 16.61 11.58
N LEU A 353 -8.52 16.62 11.95
CA LEU A 353 -9.25 17.85 12.26
C LEU A 353 -8.55 18.62 13.39
N PHE A 354 -8.29 19.89 13.18
CA PHE A 354 -7.79 20.78 14.23
C PHE A 354 -8.56 22.13 14.24
N PHE A 355 -8.40 22.89 15.30
CA PHE A 355 -9.12 24.15 15.47
C PHE A 355 -8.16 25.34 15.41
N SER A 356 -8.56 26.39 14.68
CA SER A 356 -7.88 27.69 14.59
C SER A 356 -8.86 28.79 14.95
N GLY A 357 -8.65 29.45 16.09
CA GLY A 357 -9.54 30.52 16.56
C GLY A 357 -11.01 30.07 16.78
N GLY A 358 -11.22 28.82 17.13
CA GLY A 358 -12.56 28.23 17.34
C GLY A 358 -13.19 27.63 16.07
N GLU A 359 -12.61 27.88 14.88
CA GLU A 359 -13.06 27.31 13.62
C GLU A 359 -12.35 25.98 13.31
N GLY A 360 -13.11 24.96 12.92
CA GLY A 360 -12.57 23.65 12.55
C GLY A 360 -11.90 23.68 11.15
N ILE A 361 -10.67 23.20 11.07
CA ILE A 361 -9.95 23.03 9.80
C ILE A 361 -9.77 21.54 9.55
N GLN A 362 -10.33 21.05 8.44
CA GLN A 362 -10.04 19.74 7.90
C GLN A 362 -8.88 19.89 6.90
N PRO A 363 -7.65 19.41 7.22
CA PRO A 363 -6.49 19.60 6.37
C PRO A 363 -6.70 19.18 4.92
N GLU A 364 -7.34 18.07 4.70
CA GLU A 364 -7.54 17.48 3.37
C GLU A 364 -8.46 18.35 2.48
N GLU A 365 -9.37 19.12 3.06
CA GLU A 365 -10.20 20.09 2.32
C GLU A 365 -9.33 21.25 1.78
N VAL A 366 -8.43 21.74 2.62
CA VAL A 366 -7.49 22.81 2.25
C VAL A 366 -6.46 22.30 1.23
N GLU A 367 -5.91 21.13 1.47
CA GLU A 367 -4.94 20.45 0.58
C GLU A 367 -5.51 20.27 -0.84
N ARG A 368 -6.79 19.87 -0.94
CA ARG A 368 -7.47 19.71 -2.24
C ARG A 368 -7.53 21.00 -3.06
N VAL A 369 -7.71 22.12 -2.41
CA VAL A 369 -7.70 23.45 -3.09
C VAL A 369 -6.29 23.81 -3.52
N ILE A 370 -5.29 23.54 -2.68
CA ILE A 370 -3.91 23.94 -2.93
C ILE A 370 -3.26 23.08 -4.02
N VAL A 371 -3.49 21.76 -4.00
CA VAL A 371 -2.91 20.83 -4.98
C VAL A 371 -3.44 21.04 -6.41
N ALA A 372 -4.55 21.75 -6.57
CA ALA A 372 -5.03 22.18 -7.88
C ALA A 372 -4.13 23.24 -8.56
N HIS A 373 -3.12 23.77 -7.87
CA HIS A 373 -2.13 24.65 -8.48
C HIS A 373 -1.16 23.82 -9.36
N PRO A 374 -0.94 24.18 -10.65
CA PRO A 374 -0.18 23.35 -11.59
C PRO A 374 1.27 23.04 -11.18
N GLN A 375 1.87 23.88 -10.35
CA GLN A 375 3.25 23.74 -9.89
C GLN A 375 3.38 23.01 -8.55
N ILE A 376 2.29 22.55 -7.96
CA ILE A 376 2.31 21.80 -6.68
C ILE A 376 2.07 20.33 -6.98
N GLN A 377 3.05 19.49 -6.66
CA GLN A 377 2.99 18.04 -6.83
C GLN A 377 2.26 17.39 -5.65
N GLN A 378 2.54 17.88 -4.44
CA GLN A 378 1.94 17.40 -3.21
C GLN A 378 1.91 18.50 -2.15
N VAL A 379 0.91 18.47 -1.26
CA VAL A 379 0.77 19.41 -0.15
C VAL A 379 0.23 18.72 1.08
N PHE A 380 0.71 19.16 2.24
CA PHE A 380 0.22 18.76 3.56
C PHE A 380 -0.08 20.02 4.38
N ILE A 381 -1.27 20.10 4.93
CA ILE A 381 -1.62 21.12 5.91
C ILE A 381 -1.38 20.59 7.30
N ILE A 382 -0.46 21.22 7.99
CA ILE A 382 0.01 20.81 9.32
C ILE A 382 -0.40 21.89 10.34
N PRO A 383 -1.05 21.52 11.46
CA PRO A 383 -1.30 22.46 12.56
C PRO A 383 0.02 22.84 13.22
N ARG A 384 0.27 24.14 13.37
CA ARG A 384 1.36 24.70 14.18
C ARG A 384 0.74 25.45 15.36
N GLU A 385 1.27 25.20 16.56
CA GLU A 385 0.80 25.89 17.78
C GLU A 385 0.88 27.41 17.64
N ASP A 386 -0.15 28.10 18.10
CA ASP A 386 -0.29 29.55 18.10
C ASP A 386 -0.94 29.99 19.41
N ARG A 387 -0.38 31.01 20.06
CA ARG A 387 -0.81 31.47 21.39
C ARG A 387 -2.21 32.11 21.40
N GLU A 388 -2.63 32.71 20.30
CA GLU A 388 -3.91 33.39 20.17
C GLU A 388 -5.01 32.48 19.60
N PHE A 389 -4.65 31.68 18.58
CA PHE A 389 -5.61 30.87 17.81
C PHE A 389 -5.62 29.39 18.20
N GLY A 390 -4.79 28.94 19.15
CA GLY A 390 -4.57 27.54 19.48
C GLY A 390 -3.67 26.87 18.44
N HIS A 391 -4.12 26.76 17.19
CA HIS A 391 -3.31 26.32 16.07
C HIS A 391 -3.53 27.21 14.83
N ARG A 392 -2.53 27.24 13.95
CA ARG A 392 -2.63 27.88 12.63
C ARG A 392 -2.16 26.87 11.54
N PRO A 393 -2.81 26.87 10.36
CA PRO A 393 -2.42 26.01 9.27
C PRO A 393 -1.07 26.44 8.66
N VAL A 394 -0.17 25.46 8.48
CA VAL A 394 1.09 25.59 7.73
C VAL A 394 1.05 24.64 6.55
N ALA A 395 1.36 25.13 5.35
CA ALA A 395 1.45 24.30 4.16
C ALA A 395 2.88 23.78 3.97
N VAL A 396 3.04 22.46 3.88
CA VAL A 396 4.28 21.79 3.47
C VAL A 396 4.06 21.28 2.05
N VAL A 397 4.82 21.78 1.08
CA VAL A 397 4.60 21.53 -0.35
C VAL A 397 5.79 20.84 -1.00
N GLU A 398 5.50 19.95 -1.95
CA GLU A 398 6.45 19.42 -2.93
C GLU A 398 6.22 20.18 -4.24
N CYS A 399 7.23 20.91 -4.70
CA CYS A 399 7.26 21.66 -5.96
C CYS A 399 8.71 21.83 -6.40
N ASP A 400 8.93 22.26 -7.65
CA ASP A 400 10.28 22.49 -8.17
C ASP A 400 11.04 23.56 -7.39
N ASP A 401 12.38 23.42 -7.30
CA ASP A 401 13.22 24.25 -6.42
C ASP A 401 13.29 25.73 -6.82
N ASP A 402 13.05 26.05 -8.09
CA ASP A 402 13.05 27.41 -8.63
C ASP A 402 11.77 28.21 -8.33
N ILE A 403 10.76 27.58 -7.73
CA ILE A 403 9.48 28.19 -7.47
C ILE A 403 9.49 28.99 -6.16
N GLU A 404 9.09 30.24 -6.20
CA GLU A 404 8.91 31.08 -5.02
C GLU A 404 7.63 30.68 -4.26
N LEU A 405 7.76 30.19 -3.02
CA LEU A 405 6.62 29.71 -2.23
C LEU A 405 5.59 30.79 -1.90
N SER A 406 6.01 32.06 -1.87
CA SER A 406 5.14 33.22 -1.58
C SER A 406 4.00 33.38 -2.58
N GLN A 407 4.19 32.94 -3.85
CA GLN A 407 3.15 33.05 -4.89
C GLN A 407 1.90 32.19 -4.58
N PHE A 408 2.05 31.10 -3.82
CA PHE A 408 0.92 30.23 -3.45
C PHE A 408 -0.06 30.93 -2.49
N SER A 409 0.40 31.93 -1.74
CA SER A 409 -0.48 32.71 -0.87
C SER A 409 -1.53 33.50 -1.68
N ALA A 410 -1.15 34.01 -2.84
CA ALA A 410 -2.08 34.71 -3.74
C ALA A 410 -3.10 33.72 -4.36
N TRP A 411 -2.65 32.50 -4.69
CA TRP A 411 -3.52 31.46 -5.25
C TRP A 411 -4.69 31.07 -4.33
N VAL A 412 -4.46 31.01 -3.02
CA VAL A 412 -5.46 30.58 -2.04
C VAL A 412 -6.35 31.70 -1.53
N GLN A 413 -5.99 32.97 -1.74
CA GLN A 413 -6.64 34.10 -1.13
C GLN A 413 -8.15 34.20 -1.41
N ASP A 414 -8.55 33.91 -2.64
CA ASP A 414 -9.94 33.94 -3.08
C ASP A 414 -10.63 32.54 -3.05
N LYS A 415 -9.90 31.49 -2.67
CA LYS A 415 -10.39 30.09 -2.72
C LYS A 415 -10.60 29.48 -1.35
N LEU A 416 -9.94 30.00 -0.32
CA LEU A 416 -9.99 29.50 1.06
C LEU A 416 -10.47 30.60 2.01
N ALA A 417 -11.27 30.21 3.00
CA ALA A 417 -11.63 31.11 4.09
C ALA A 417 -10.36 31.57 4.82
N ARG A 418 -10.36 32.80 5.39
CA ARG A 418 -9.17 33.40 5.98
C ARG A 418 -8.51 32.54 7.06
N PHE A 419 -9.30 31.83 7.87
CA PHE A 419 -8.79 30.93 8.92
C PHE A 419 -8.15 29.65 8.36
N GLN A 420 -8.53 29.23 7.15
CA GLN A 420 -7.98 28.06 6.45
C GLN A 420 -6.70 28.38 5.66
N GLN A 421 -6.42 29.65 5.40
CA GLN A 421 -5.25 30.05 4.60
C GLN A 421 -3.96 29.79 5.39
N PRO A 422 -2.96 29.08 4.79
CA PRO A 422 -1.69 28.80 5.44
C PRO A 422 -0.98 30.09 5.86
N VAL A 423 -0.52 30.13 7.11
CA VAL A 423 0.27 31.25 7.65
C VAL A 423 1.76 31.14 7.31
N ALA A 424 2.18 29.97 6.86
CA ALA A 424 3.54 29.71 6.37
C ALA A 424 3.51 28.63 5.29
N TRP A 425 4.47 28.73 4.37
CA TRP A 425 4.70 27.79 3.30
C TRP A 425 6.12 27.23 3.44
N LEU A 426 6.25 25.92 3.50
CA LEU A 426 7.50 25.21 3.70
C LEU A 426 7.69 24.20 2.57
N ARG A 427 8.93 23.97 2.12
CA ARG A 427 9.26 22.88 1.21
C ARG A 427 9.26 21.58 1.97
N LEU A 428 8.77 20.53 1.32
CA LEU A 428 8.87 19.17 1.86
C LEU A 428 10.35 18.74 1.95
N PRO A 429 10.87 18.41 3.15
CA PRO A 429 12.27 18.03 3.27
C PRO A 429 12.53 16.66 2.64
N GLU A 430 13.64 16.52 1.92
CA GLU A 430 14.03 15.29 1.23
C GLU A 430 14.03 14.05 2.15
N HIS A 431 14.53 14.18 3.37
CA HIS A 431 14.59 13.07 4.31
C HIS A 431 13.20 12.54 4.76
N LEU A 432 12.14 13.34 4.60
CA LEU A 432 10.76 12.93 4.86
C LEU A 432 10.05 12.45 3.59
N SER A 433 10.55 12.81 2.39
CA SER A 433 10.02 12.35 1.10
C SER A 433 10.64 11.04 0.61
N SER A 434 11.91 10.77 0.97
CA SER A 434 12.70 9.65 0.44
C SER A 434 12.37 8.27 1.03
N GLY A 435 11.58 8.21 2.11
CA GLY A 435 11.42 7.00 2.92
C GLY A 435 10.30 6.04 2.51
N GLY A 436 9.40 6.40 1.59
CA GLY A 436 8.26 5.53 1.28
C GLY A 436 7.24 6.15 0.31
N ILE A 437 6.29 5.33 -0.09
CA ILE A 437 5.18 5.72 -0.97
C ILE A 437 4.21 6.71 -0.27
N LYS A 438 4.18 6.69 1.07
CA LYS A 438 3.29 7.52 1.87
C LYS A 438 4.08 8.32 2.90
N ILE A 439 4.01 9.65 2.80
CA ILE A 439 4.63 10.55 3.76
C ILE A 439 3.84 10.53 5.08
N SER A 440 4.56 10.43 6.19
CA SER A 440 3.95 10.41 7.52
C SER A 440 3.55 11.82 7.96
N ARG A 441 2.24 12.08 8.09
CA ARG A 441 1.73 13.35 8.63
C ARG A 441 2.25 13.61 10.04
N HIS A 442 2.39 12.58 10.86
CA HIS A 442 2.98 12.70 12.21
C HIS A 442 4.45 13.15 12.16
N ALA A 443 5.25 12.62 11.24
CA ALA A 443 6.64 13.07 11.08
C ALA A 443 6.71 14.55 10.63
N LEU A 444 5.80 14.98 9.75
CA LEU A 444 5.67 16.37 9.35
C LEU A 444 5.24 17.28 10.51
N GLN A 445 4.34 16.82 11.37
CA GLN A 445 3.93 17.57 12.58
C GLN A 445 5.11 17.78 13.52
N LEU A 446 5.89 16.73 13.81
CA LEU A 446 7.09 16.83 14.65
C LEU A 446 8.13 17.79 14.03
N TRP A 447 8.32 17.71 12.71
CA TRP A 447 9.25 18.60 12.02
C TRP A 447 8.79 20.05 12.04
N VAL A 448 7.53 20.35 11.73
CA VAL A 448 6.99 21.72 11.79
C VAL A 448 6.99 22.29 13.20
N ALA A 449 6.78 21.47 14.23
CA ALA A 449 6.84 21.89 15.63
C ALA A 449 8.26 22.22 16.10
N ALA A 450 9.30 21.72 15.43
CA ALA A 450 10.71 21.98 15.75
C ALA A 450 11.27 23.26 15.05
N LEU A 451 10.51 23.89 14.13
CA LEU A 451 10.87 25.14 13.45
C LEU A 451 10.41 26.37 14.24
#